data_7bdfa8a68bb52d36334d366dfa61d43d
#
_entry.id   7bdfa8a68bb52d36334d366dfa61d43d
#
_cell.length_a   1.000
_cell.length_b   1.000
_cell.length_c   1.000
_cell.angle_alpha   90.00
_cell.angle_beta   90.00
_cell.angle_gamma   90.00
#
_symmetry.space_group_name_H-M   'P 1'
#
loop_
_entity.id
_entity.type
_entity.pdbx_description
1 polymer ?
#
loop_
_entity_poly.entity_id
_entity_poly.type
_entity_poly.pdbx_seq_one_letter_code
_entity_poly.pdbx_strand_id
1 'polypeptide(L)'
;MMETTDYCFSFFRKPIQNIEPIRAVGIVDVYRYIIGHYAQPQTEALRLMLSSSEAKRYKATHFDYCTFSGLFRKRNEKELIMHSGLMCLDFDHVENIVELKQQLLNHEYFDTELLFVSP
;
A
#
# COMPACT_ATOMS: atom_id res chain seq x y z
N MET A 1 11.70 8.15 23.49
CA MET A 1 12.09 8.69 22.16
C MET A 1 11.28 8.00 21.10
N MET A 2 10.70 8.76 20.20
CA MET A 2 9.91 8.20 19.12
C MET A 2 10.84 7.61 18.05
N GLU A 3 10.59 6.37 17.70
CA GLU A 3 11.31 5.72 16.62
C GLU A 3 10.95 6.36 15.28
N THR A 4 11.92 6.47 14.37
CA THR A 4 11.68 7.01 13.02
C THR A 4 10.75 6.11 12.20
N THR A 5 10.53 4.88 12.67
CA THR A 5 9.66 3.90 12.04
C THR A 5 8.22 3.99 12.48
N ASP A 6 7.89 4.91 13.38
CA ASP A 6 6.53 5.06 13.93
C ASP A 6 5.64 5.90 13.02
N TYR A 7 5.76 5.70 11.71
CA TYR A 7 4.80 6.25 10.76
C TYR A 7 3.47 5.54 10.93
N CYS A 8 2.40 6.33 10.97
CA CYS A 8 1.08 5.80 11.26
C CYS A 8 0.09 6.28 10.20
N PHE A 9 -0.70 5.35 9.69
CA PHE A 9 -1.69 5.63 8.66
C PHE A 9 -2.89 4.69 8.82
N SER A 10 -3.92 4.90 8.00
CA SER A 10 -5.16 4.15 8.13
C SER A 10 -5.17 2.89 7.29
N PHE A 11 -5.73 1.83 7.85
CA PHE A 11 -5.97 0.55 7.20
C PHE A 11 -7.48 0.34 7.03
N PHE A 12 -7.87 -0.06 5.81
CA PHE A 12 -9.26 -0.25 5.42
C PHE A 12 -9.50 -1.67 4.95
N ARG A 13 -10.62 -2.23 5.34
CA ARG A 13 -11.05 -3.52 4.80
C ARG A 13 -11.71 -3.36 3.44
N LYS A 14 -11.50 -4.37 2.59
CA LYS A 14 -12.21 -4.52 1.32
C LYS A 14 -13.73 -4.53 1.55
N PRO A 15 -14.55 -4.12 0.58
CA PRO A 15 -14.18 -3.57 -0.72
C PRO A 15 -13.77 -2.09 -0.63
N ILE A 16 -13.34 -1.51 -1.75
CA ILE A 16 -12.86 -0.13 -1.78
C ILE A 16 -13.95 0.88 -1.41
N GLN A 17 -15.22 0.50 -1.49
CA GLN A 17 -16.34 1.34 -1.05
C GLN A 17 -16.36 1.55 0.46
N ASN A 18 -15.68 0.72 1.21
CA ASN A 18 -15.53 0.92 2.65
C ASN A 18 -14.57 2.09 2.88
N ILE A 19 -15.12 3.24 3.22
CA ILE A 19 -14.35 4.48 3.41
C ILE A 19 -14.03 4.76 4.88
N GLU A 20 -14.46 3.91 5.80
CA GLU A 20 -14.15 4.03 7.21
C GLU A 20 -13.01 3.07 7.57
N PRO A 21 -11.90 3.59 8.13
CA PRO A 21 -10.78 2.72 8.50
C PRO A 21 -11.13 1.87 9.71
N ILE A 22 -10.53 0.68 9.78
CA ILE A 22 -10.73 -0.20 10.94
C ILE A 22 -9.69 0.04 12.02
N ARG A 23 -8.52 0.56 11.65
CA ARG A 23 -7.46 0.87 12.62
C ARG A 23 -6.31 1.64 11.99
N ALA A 24 -5.46 2.18 12.86
CA ALA A 24 -4.17 2.74 12.48
C ALA A 24 -3.13 1.62 12.42
N VAL A 25 -2.25 1.69 11.44
CA VAL A 25 -1.15 0.73 11.26
C VAL A 25 0.14 1.47 10.93
N GLY A 26 1.25 0.76 11.01
CA GLY A 26 2.56 1.28 10.63
C GLY A 26 3.18 0.46 9.50
N ILE A 27 4.38 0.87 9.10
CA ILE A 27 5.14 0.21 8.02
C ILE A 27 5.36 -1.28 8.31
N VAL A 28 5.72 -1.62 9.55
CA VAL A 28 6.00 -3.01 9.93
C VAL A 28 4.74 -3.87 9.79
N ASP A 29 3.58 -3.32 10.16
CA ASP A 29 2.30 -4.04 10.02
C ASP A 29 2.01 -4.37 8.55
N VAL A 30 2.22 -3.40 7.66
CA VAL A 30 2.00 -3.60 6.22
C VAL A 30 3.01 -4.60 5.66
N TYR A 31 4.28 -4.50 6.07
CA TYR A 31 5.30 -5.46 5.66
C TYR A 31 4.89 -6.89 6.03
N ARG A 32 4.46 -7.10 7.28
CA ARG A 32 4.00 -8.41 7.75
C ARG A 32 2.77 -8.90 6.99
N TYR A 33 1.87 -7.98 6.66
CA TYR A 33 0.69 -8.31 5.86
C TYR A 33 1.10 -8.81 4.46
N ILE A 34 2.04 -8.12 3.83
CA ILE A 34 2.49 -8.44 2.46
C ILE A 34 3.20 -9.78 2.41
N ILE A 35 4.13 -10.04 3.33
CA ILE A 35 4.89 -11.29 3.35
C ILE A 35 4.10 -12.47 3.90
N GLY A 36 2.97 -12.21 4.58
CA GLY A 36 2.07 -13.25 5.08
C GLY A 36 1.22 -13.83 3.96
N HIS A 37 0.33 -14.73 4.33
CA HIS A 37 -0.51 -15.43 3.36
C HIS A 37 -1.93 -14.87 3.27
N TYR A 38 -2.18 -13.71 3.87
CA TYR A 38 -3.52 -13.13 3.96
C TYR A 38 -4.15 -12.85 2.61
N ALA A 39 -3.39 -12.28 1.69
CA ALA A 39 -3.89 -11.89 0.36
C ALA A 39 -3.30 -12.77 -0.76
N GLN A 40 -2.66 -13.88 -0.43
CA GLN A 40 -2.00 -14.73 -1.43
C GLN A 40 -2.96 -15.28 -2.47
N PRO A 41 -4.13 -15.87 -2.11
CA PRO A 41 -5.05 -16.38 -3.13
C PRO A 41 -5.58 -15.28 -4.04
N GLN A 42 -5.91 -14.11 -3.50
CA GLN A 42 -6.40 -12.98 -4.27
C GLN A 42 -5.33 -12.44 -5.21
N THR A 43 -4.09 -12.36 -4.74
CA THR A 43 -2.95 -11.90 -5.54
C THR A 43 -2.68 -12.84 -6.72
N GLU A 44 -2.69 -14.14 -6.46
CA GLU A 44 -2.51 -15.13 -7.50
C GLU A 44 -3.63 -15.09 -8.55
N ALA A 45 -4.88 -14.97 -8.10
CA ALA A 45 -6.02 -14.86 -8.99
C ALA A 45 -5.94 -13.62 -9.85
N LEU A 46 -5.59 -12.48 -9.27
CA LEU A 46 -5.46 -11.21 -9.99
C LEU A 46 -4.39 -11.28 -11.09
N ARG A 47 -3.25 -11.86 -10.78
CA ARG A 47 -2.13 -11.97 -11.71
C ARG A 47 -2.40 -12.87 -12.91
N LEU A 48 -3.38 -13.76 -12.79
CA LEU A 48 -3.80 -14.62 -13.90
C LEU A 48 -4.87 -13.99 -14.78
N MET A 49 -5.43 -12.86 -14.41
CA MET A 49 -6.47 -12.20 -15.20
C MET A 49 -5.89 -11.53 -16.43
N LEU A 50 -6.51 -11.80 -17.59
CA LEU A 50 -6.06 -11.26 -18.88
C LEU A 50 -6.72 -9.95 -19.24
N SER A 51 -7.94 -9.72 -18.76
CA SER A 51 -8.68 -8.49 -19.00
C SER A 51 -8.32 -7.43 -17.96
N SER A 52 -7.84 -6.26 -18.40
CA SER A 52 -7.50 -5.18 -17.48
C SER A 52 -8.72 -4.60 -16.76
N SER A 53 -9.88 -4.58 -17.39
CA SER A 53 -11.11 -4.11 -16.74
C SER A 53 -11.59 -5.08 -15.66
N GLU A 54 -11.48 -6.38 -15.91
CA GLU A 54 -11.81 -7.41 -14.93
C GLU A 54 -10.85 -7.38 -13.75
N ALA A 55 -9.55 -7.26 -14.01
CA ALA A 55 -8.52 -7.18 -12.99
C ALA A 55 -8.74 -5.96 -12.08
N LYS A 56 -9.06 -4.81 -12.66
CA LYS A 56 -9.31 -3.59 -11.91
C LYS A 56 -10.53 -3.73 -10.99
N ARG A 57 -11.60 -4.35 -11.49
CA ARG A 57 -12.82 -4.61 -10.71
C ARG A 57 -12.54 -5.59 -9.57
N TYR A 58 -11.81 -6.65 -9.85
CA TYR A 58 -11.42 -7.65 -8.86
C TYR A 58 -10.57 -7.01 -7.76
N LYS A 59 -9.60 -6.19 -8.13
CA LYS A 59 -8.73 -5.50 -7.18
C LYS A 59 -9.54 -4.59 -6.24
N ALA A 60 -10.53 -3.89 -6.77
CA ALA A 60 -11.37 -3.00 -5.98
C ALA A 60 -12.24 -3.72 -4.95
N THR A 61 -12.58 -4.98 -5.19
CA THR A 61 -13.50 -5.75 -4.34
C THR A 61 -12.84 -6.76 -3.43
N HIS A 62 -11.61 -7.19 -3.71
CA HIS A 62 -10.97 -8.31 -3.03
C HIS A 62 -9.73 -7.95 -2.23
N PHE A 63 -9.30 -6.69 -2.23
CA PHE A 63 -8.09 -6.29 -1.52
C PHE A 63 -8.38 -5.24 -0.46
N ASP A 64 -7.80 -5.45 0.72
CA ASP A 64 -7.69 -4.42 1.74
C ASP A 64 -6.72 -3.35 1.26
N TYR A 65 -6.79 -2.15 1.84
CA TYR A 65 -5.93 -1.07 1.40
C TYR A 65 -5.55 -0.12 2.54
N CYS A 66 -4.53 0.69 2.29
CA CYS A 66 -4.03 1.68 3.23
C CYS A 66 -3.98 3.06 2.58
N THR A 67 -4.11 4.08 3.40
CA THR A 67 -3.80 5.46 3.03
C THR A 67 -2.46 5.85 3.64
N PHE A 68 -1.37 5.58 2.92
CA PHE A 68 0.00 5.76 3.44
C PHE A 68 0.33 7.20 3.83
N SER A 69 -0.37 8.18 3.28
CA SER A 69 -0.14 9.59 3.56
C SER A 69 -0.54 10.02 4.97
N GLY A 70 -1.42 9.27 5.63
CA GLY A 70 -1.81 9.63 6.99
C GLY A 70 -2.99 8.89 7.56
N LEU A 71 -3.38 9.34 8.74
CA LEU A 71 -4.55 8.87 9.46
C LEU A 71 -5.78 9.67 9.05
N PHE A 72 -6.84 8.96 8.73
CA PHE A 72 -8.11 9.55 8.30
C PHE A 72 -9.25 9.01 9.16
N ARG A 73 -10.23 9.86 9.45
CA ARG A 73 -11.48 9.44 10.04
C ARG A 73 -12.34 8.69 9.01
N LYS A 74 -12.34 9.19 7.78
CA LYS A 74 -12.92 8.58 6.58
C LYS A 74 -11.99 8.85 5.41
N ARG A 75 -12.09 8.06 4.36
CA ARG A 75 -11.30 8.28 3.14
C ARG A 75 -11.81 9.51 2.38
N ASN A 76 -11.48 10.66 2.90
CA ASN A 76 -11.83 11.97 2.34
C ASN A 76 -10.73 12.94 2.79
N GLU A 77 -10.23 13.76 1.90
CA GLU A 77 -9.15 14.69 2.21
C GLU A 77 -9.48 15.66 3.36
N LYS A 78 -10.76 15.95 3.55
CA LYS A 78 -11.23 16.83 4.63
C LYS A 78 -11.25 16.12 6.00
N GLU A 79 -11.11 14.81 6.00
CA GLU A 79 -11.17 13.98 7.21
C GLU A 79 -9.77 13.51 7.66
N LEU A 80 -8.74 14.16 7.20
CA LEU A 80 -7.37 13.87 7.63
C LEU A 80 -7.19 14.27 9.09
N ILE A 81 -6.73 13.33 9.90
CA ILE A 81 -6.43 13.55 11.31
C ILE A 81 -4.97 13.99 11.48
N MET A 82 -4.06 13.28 10.82
CA MET A 82 -2.63 13.52 10.94
C MET A 82 -1.88 12.97 9.73
N HIS A 83 -0.95 13.75 9.20
CA HIS A 83 -0.04 13.28 8.16
C HIS A 83 0.95 12.26 8.73
N SER A 84 1.27 11.23 7.94
CA SER A 84 2.25 10.21 8.33
C SER A 84 3.69 10.65 8.13
N GLY A 85 3.91 11.61 7.27
CA GLY A 85 5.26 11.96 6.81
C GLY A 85 5.76 11.08 5.67
N LEU A 86 4.94 10.19 5.17
CA LEU A 86 5.28 9.29 4.05
C LEU A 86 4.73 9.82 2.74
N MET A 87 5.46 9.52 1.68
CA MET A 87 5.03 9.76 0.31
C MET A 87 5.00 8.43 -0.43
N CYS A 88 3.92 8.17 -1.16
CA CYS A 88 3.78 6.97 -1.95
C CYS A 88 4.12 7.27 -3.41
N LEU A 89 5.03 6.47 -3.97
CA LEU A 89 5.40 6.54 -5.38
C LEU A 89 4.99 5.25 -6.06
N ASP A 90 4.34 5.38 -7.20
CA ASP A 90 3.83 4.25 -7.97
C ASP A 90 4.51 4.23 -9.35
N PHE A 91 5.12 3.10 -9.69
CA PHE A 91 5.83 2.93 -10.95
C PHE A 91 5.16 1.85 -11.78
N ASP A 92 4.56 2.25 -12.89
CA ASP A 92 3.86 1.33 -13.79
C ASP A 92 4.73 0.96 -14.99
N HIS A 93 4.48 -0.22 -15.53
CA HIS A 93 5.12 -0.71 -16.78
C HIS A 93 6.64 -0.71 -16.72
N VAL A 94 7.20 -1.14 -15.60
CA VAL A 94 8.64 -1.21 -15.38
C VAL A 94 9.23 -2.41 -16.11
N GLU A 95 10.22 -2.18 -16.98
CA GLU A 95 10.87 -3.26 -17.73
C GLU A 95 11.80 -4.09 -16.85
N ASN A 96 12.58 -3.44 -16.00
CA ASN A 96 13.54 -4.12 -15.12
C ASN A 96 13.28 -3.73 -13.67
N ILE A 97 12.47 -4.55 -12.99
CA ILE A 97 12.06 -4.32 -11.61
C ILE A 97 13.26 -4.40 -10.65
N VAL A 98 14.17 -5.34 -10.88
CA VAL A 98 15.34 -5.53 -10.00
C VAL A 98 16.23 -4.29 -10.01
N GLU A 99 16.50 -3.75 -11.19
CA GLU A 99 17.30 -2.55 -11.35
C GLU A 99 16.63 -1.34 -10.69
N LEU A 100 15.34 -1.15 -10.92
CA LEU A 100 14.59 -0.06 -10.30
C LEU A 100 14.63 -0.14 -8.78
N LYS A 101 14.44 -1.33 -8.21
CA LYS A 101 14.53 -1.53 -6.76
C LYS A 101 15.89 -1.12 -6.21
N GLN A 102 16.96 -1.52 -6.89
CA GLN A 102 18.33 -1.16 -6.48
C GLN A 102 18.56 0.35 -6.54
N GLN A 103 18.10 1.01 -7.61
CA GLN A 103 18.22 2.44 -7.75
C GLN A 103 17.48 3.18 -6.65
N LEU A 104 16.26 2.75 -6.31
CA LEU A 104 15.47 3.36 -5.24
C LEU A 104 16.11 3.17 -3.88
N LEU A 105 16.61 1.98 -3.58
CA LEU A 105 17.26 1.69 -2.30
C LEU A 105 18.56 2.46 -2.10
N ASN A 106 19.27 2.77 -3.19
CA ASN A 106 20.56 3.46 -3.15
C ASN A 106 20.46 4.96 -3.44
N HIS A 107 19.25 5.48 -3.59
CA HIS A 107 19.06 6.89 -3.93
C HIS A 107 19.40 7.78 -2.74
N GLU A 108 20.26 8.79 -2.96
CA GLU A 108 20.76 9.58 -1.85
C GLU A 108 19.77 10.62 -1.31
N TYR A 109 18.74 10.98 -2.08
CA TYR A 109 17.74 11.96 -1.66
C TYR A 109 16.46 11.35 -1.09
N PHE A 110 16.27 10.05 -1.23
CA PHE A 110 15.05 9.38 -0.74
C PHE A 110 15.39 8.23 0.19
N ASP A 111 14.78 8.24 1.36
CA ASP A 111 14.84 7.11 2.28
C ASP A 111 13.64 6.22 2.02
N THR A 112 13.88 5.07 1.41
CA THR A 112 12.82 4.10 1.13
C THR A 112 12.46 3.35 2.41
N GLU A 113 11.21 3.52 2.87
CA GLU A 113 10.70 2.86 4.07
C GLU A 113 10.04 1.52 3.76
N LEU A 114 9.40 1.41 2.59
CA LEU A 114 8.74 0.19 2.16
C LEU A 114 8.75 0.12 0.64
N LEU A 115 9.11 -1.04 0.10
CA LEU A 115 9.20 -1.27 -1.33
C LEU A 115 8.65 -2.65 -1.64
N PHE A 116 7.68 -2.72 -2.54
CA PHE A 116 7.08 -4.00 -2.92
C PHE A 116 6.45 -3.91 -4.32
N VAL A 117 6.19 -5.09 -4.87
CA VAL A 117 5.47 -5.21 -6.15
C VAL A 117 4.00 -5.42 -5.84
N SER A 118 3.16 -4.49 -6.30
CA SER A 118 1.72 -4.59 -6.10
C SER A 118 1.12 -5.73 -6.93
N PRO A 119 -0.02 -6.27 -6.50
CA PRO A 119 -0.73 -7.32 -7.23
C PRO A 119 -1.13 -6.93 -8.64
#